data_f34c409ca57ad03f4aa2f9fe7c63e301
#
_entry.id   f34c409ca57ad03f4aa2f9fe7c63e301
#
_cell.length_a   1.000
_cell.length_b   1.000
_cell.length_c   1.000
_cell.angle_alpha   90.00
_cell.angle_beta   90.00
_cell.angle_gamma   90.00
#
_symmetry.space_group_name_H-M   'P 1'
#
loop_
_entity.id
_entity.type
_entity.pdbx_description
1 polymer ?
#
loop_
_entity_poly.entity_id
_entity_poly.type
_entity_poly.pdbx_seq_one_letter_code
_entity_poly.pdbx_strand_id
1 'polypeptide(L)'
;MSSPRACTFFDIDGVIRDVSRSYRRALADTVEYFTHGAYRPTQKEIDDLKAEGCWNNDWDGAQELIYRYFEQHGHQRHQVALDYDTLVTFFEDRYTGQNWSGYIQDEPLLVDLDYFQAFSTAAIAWGFVSGATRDSAEYVLKQRLQLHHPLLIAMEDAPGKPNPQGLICAYRQAIPDGDVPVFYVGDTVADMQTVVNARHAVPSRWYGLGVIPPHVQPADRPHYGDRLRAAGATAVFESTRDITPAVLDAVLGESAGHD
;
A
#
# COMPACT_ATOMS: atom_id res chain seq x y z
N MET A 1 27.71 8.27 12.88
CA MET A 1 26.33 7.88 13.25
C MET A 1 26.37 6.43 13.68
N SER A 2 25.70 6.03 14.75
CA SER A 2 25.59 4.61 15.13
C SER A 2 24.86 3.83 14.04
N SER A 3 25.25 2.57 13.78
CA SER A 3 24.54 1.70 12.85
C SER A 3 23.08 1.54 13.30
N PRO A 4 22.11 1.51 12.37
CA PRO A 4 20.72 1.25 12.72
C PRO A 4 20.55 -0.09 13.45
N ARG A 5 19.69 -0.13 14.47
CA ARG A 5 19.38 -1.34 15.25
C ARG A 5 18.22 -2.16 14.67
N ALA A 6 17.45 -1.57 13.79
CA ALA A 6 16.35 -2.17 13.05
C ALA A 6 16.03 -1.34 11.79
N CYS A 7 15.24 -1.93 10.89
CA CYS A 7 14.63 -1.22 9.76
C CYS A 7 13.12 -1.29 9.83
N THR A 8 12.44 -0.23 9.40
CA THR A 8 10.99 -0.22 9.21
C THR A 8 10.66 0.36 7.84
N PHE A 9 10.02 -0.43 7.00
CA PHE A 9 9.53 0.03 5.71
C PHE A 9 8.01 0.15 5.75
N PHE A 10 7.47 1.11 5.03
CA PHE A 10 6.05 1.41 4.99
C PHE A 10 5.52 1.29 3.57
N ASP A 11 4.34 0.72 3.40
CA ASP A 11 3.53 1.05 2.24
C ASP A 11 3.06 2.50 2.33
N ILE A 12 2.50 3.05 1.27
CA ILE A 12 2.04 4.44 1.23
C ILE A 12 0.51 4.50 1.31
N ASP A 13 -0.18 3.80 0.44
CA ASP A 13 -1.63 3.84 0.32
C ASP A 13 -2.28 3.07 1.48
N GLY A 14 -3.24 3.70 2.17
CA GLY A 14 -3.86 3.13 3.36
C GLY A 14 -3.00 3.14 4.63
N VAL A 15 -1.69 3.43 4.52
CA VAL A 15 -0.71 3.44 5.61
C VAL A 15 -0.22 4.85 5.93
N ILE A 16 0.22 5.60 4.92
CA ILE A 16 0.74 6.98 5.06
C ILE A 16 -0.32 8.00 4.70
N ARG A 17 -1.19 7.66 3.75
CA ARG A 17 -2.30 8.50 3.29
C ARG A 17 -3.59 7.70 3.19
N ASP A 18 -4.71 8.39 3.42
CA ASP A 18 -6.05 7.83 3.19
C ASP A 18 -6.44 8.05 1.72
N VAL A 19 -6.51 6.98 0.97
CA VAL A 19 -6.80 6.96 -0.47
C VAL A 19 -8.27 6.66 -0.79
N SER A 20 -9.13 6.58 0.21
CA SER A 20 -10.54 6.23 0.05
C SER A 20 -11.31 7.21 -0.84
N ARG A 21 -10.86 8.47 -0.88
CA ARG A 21 -11.50 9.55 -1.65
C ARG A 21 -10.65 10.05 -2.81
N SER A 22 -9.62 9.35 -3.18
CA SER A 22 -8.70 9.70 -4.27
C SER A 22 -8.68 8.63 -5.35
N TYR A 23 -7.69 7.72 -5.41
CA TYR A 23 -7.63 6.73 -6.48
C TYR A 23 -8.84 5.79 -6.47
N ARG A 24 -9.36 5.41 -5.29
CA ARG A 24 -10.60 4.61 -5.20
C ARG A 24 -11.81 5.34 -5.78
N ARG A 25 -11.85 6.66 -5.60
CA ARG A 25 -12.86 7.50 -6.25
C ARG A 25 -12.59 7.60 -7.75
N ALA A 26 -11.34 7.80 -8.16
CA ALA A 26 -10.98 7.83 -9.58
C ALA A 26 -11.33 6.50 -10.28
N LEU A 27 -11.08 5.36 -9.63
CA LEU A 27 -11.48 4.05 -10.12
C LEU A 27 -13.00 3.97 -10.30
N ALA A 28 -13.78 4.37 -9.30
CA ALA A 28 -15.23 4.35 -9.38
C ALA A 28 -15.77 5.30 -10.46
N ASP A 29 -15.20 6.51 -10.58
CA ASP A 29 -15.55 7.48 -11.62
C ASP A 29 -15.22 6.95 -13.02
N THR A 30 -14.11 6.23 -13.17
CA THR A 30 -13.70 5.61 -14.43
C THR A 30 -14.68 4.53 -14.84
N VAL A 31 -15.03 3.62 -13.94
CA VAL A 31 -16.01 2.56 -14.21
C VAL A 31 -17.37 3.18 -14.59
N GLU A 32 -17.84 4.17 -13.84
CA GLU A 32 -19.10 4.86 -14.14
C GLU A 32 -19.09 5.53 -15.51
N TYR A 33 -17.99 6.20 -15.86
CA TYR A 33 -17.86 6.85 -17.17
C TYR A 33 -17.92 5.85 -18.32
N PHE A 34 -17.13 4.78 -18.26
CA PHE A 34 -17.06 3.80 -19.33
C PHE A 34 -18.26 2.83 -19.37
N THR A 35 -19.10 2.82 -18.33
CA THR A 35 -20.41 2.16 -18.33
C THR A 35 -21.58 3.13 -18.60
N HIS A 36 -21.27 4.34 -19.10
CA HIS A 36 -22.25 5.38 -19.42
C HIS A 36 -23.19 5.76 -18.27
N GLY A 37 -22.66 5.79 -17.04
CA GLY A 37 -23.42 6.10 -15.83
C GLY A 37 -24.27 4.96 -15.28
N ALA A 38 -24.20 3.78 -15.88
CA ALA A 38 -25.04 2.66 -15.49
C ALA A 38 -24.52 1.87 -14.29
N TYR A 39 -23.22 1.93 -14.01
CA TYR A 39 -22.61 1.23 -12.88
C TYR A 39 -21.48 2.06 -12.25
N ARG A 40 -21.59 2.25 -10.93
CA ARG A 40 -20.56 2.85 -10.10
C ARG A 40 -20.24 1.88 -8.97
N PRO A 41 -19.03 1.29 -8.92
CA PRO A 41 -18.68 0.35 -7.87
C PRO A 41 -18.64 1.02 -6.50
N THR A 42 -19.10 0.31 -5.49
CA THR A 42 -18.98 0.67 -4.08
C THR A 42 -17.57 0.40 -3.56
N GLN A 43 -17.20 0.99 -2.41
CA GLN A 43 -15.92 0.70 -1.75
C GLN A 43 -15.75 -0.79 -1.46
N LYS A 44 -16.84 -1.46 -1.05
CA LYS A 44 -16.83 -2.91 -0.79
C LYS A 44 -16.54 -3.72 -2.05
N GLU A 45 -17.13 -3.38 -3.18
CA GLU A 45 -16.87 -4.09 -4.46
C GLU A 45 -15.41 -3.89 -4.92
N ILE A 46 -14.83 -2.71 -4.67
CA ILE A 46 -13.41 -2.46 -4.92
C ILE A 46 -12.54 -3.31 -3.97
N ASP A 47 -12.91 -3.42 -2.68
CA ASP A 47 -12.19 -4.27 -1.72
C ASP A 47 -12.29 -5.76 -2.09
N ASP A 48 -13.46 -6.21 -2.51
CA ASP A 48 -13.69 -7.59 -2.96
C ASP A 48 -12.82 -7.90 -4.19
N LEU A 49 -12.74 -6.98 -5.17
CA LEU A 49 -11.86 -7.11 -6.33
C LEU A 49 -10.37 -7.19 -5.91
N LYS A 50 -9.93 -6.27 -5.07
CA LYS A 50 -8.53 -6.25 -4.56
C LYS A 50 -8.20 -7.52 -3.77
N ALA A 51 -9.17 -8.10 -3.07
CA ALA A 51 -9.00 -9.34 -2.32
C ALA A 51 -8.75 -10.57 -3.20
N GLU A 52 -9.02 -10.52 -4.51
CA GLU A 52 -8.65 -11.58 -5.46
C GLU A 52 -7.13 -11.69 -5.66
N GLY A 53 -6.35 -10.66 -5.26
CA GLY A 53 -4.88 -10.67 -5.20
C GLY A 53 -4.17 -10.46 -6.53
N CYS A 54 -4.87 -10.35 -7.64
CA CYS A 54 -4.32 -10.11 -8.99
C CYS A 54 -4.57 -8.70 -9.54
N TRP A 55 -5.40 -7.90 -8.88
CA TRP A 55 -5.82 -6.56 -9.32
C TRP A 55 -5.15 -5.45 -8.49
N ASN A 56 -3.82 -5.50 -8.35
CA ASN A 56 -3.06 -4.48 -7.61
C ASN A 56 -2.94 -3.17 -8.39
N ASN A 57 -2.91 -3.24 -9.71
CA ASN A 57 -2.96 -2.07 -10.59
C ASN A 57 -4.40 -1.56 -10.67
N ASP A 58 -4.63 -0.28 -10.37
CA ASP A 58 -5.96 0.31 -10.33
C ASP A 58 -6.59 0.49 -11.70
N TRP A 59 -5.79 0.71 -12.73
CA TRP A 59 -6.25 0.79 -14.12
C TRP A 59 -6.78 -0.56 -14.59
N ASP A 60 -6.03 -1.65 -14.31
CA ASP A 60 -6.46 -3.02 -14.59
C ASP A 60 -7.71 -3.38 -13.80
N GLY A 61 -7.78 -2.95 -12.54
CA GLY A 61 -8.96 -3.14 -11.70
C GLY A 61 -10.19 -2.42 -12.24
N ALA A 62 -10.04 -1.18 -12.70
CA ALA A 62 -11.13 -0.44 -13.35
C ALA A 62 -11.58 -1.12 -14.64
N GLN A 63 -10.64 -1.54 -15.48
CA GLN A 63 -10.93 -2.27 -16.72
C GLN A 63 -11.69 -3.57 -16.44
N GLU A 64 -11.27 -4.34 -15.44
CA GLU A 64 -11.92 -5.59 -15.06
C GLU A 64 -13.36 -5.37 -14.60
N LEU A 65 -13.62 -4.37 -13.75
CA LEU A 65 -14.98 -4.05 -13.31
C LEU A 65 -15.89 -3.62 -14.46
N ILE A 66 -15.35 -2.88 -15.44
CA ILE A 66 -16.08 -2.50 -16.65
C ILE A 66 -16.46 -3.78 -17.45
N TYR A 67 -15.49 -4.69 -17.65
CA TYR A 67 -15.77 -5.94 -18.36
C TYR A 67 -16.79 -6.80 -17.63
N ARG A 68 -16.68 -6.97 -16.31
CA ARG A 68 -17.67 -7.72 -15.50
C ARG A 68 -19.07 -7.14 -15.62
N TYR A 69 -19.18 -5.81 -15.61
CA TYR A 69 -20.47 -5.16 -15.80
C TYR A 69 -21.10 -5.54 -17.15
N PHE A 70 -20.37 -5.44 -18.26
CA PHE A 70 -20.90 -5.76 -19.58
C PHE A 70 -21.19 -7.26 -19.74
N GLU A 71 -20.35 -8.13 -19.19
CA GLU A 71 -20.57 -9.58 -19.18
C GLU A 71 -21.87 -9.97 -18.45
N GLN A 72 -22.15 -9.35 -17.30
CA GLN A 72 -23.41 -9.54 -16.57
C GLN A 72 -24.64 -9.08 -17.36
N HIS A 73 -24.45 -8.19 -18.33
CA HIS A 73 -25.52 -7.70 -19.23
C HIS A 73 -25.55 -8.42 -20.59
N GLY A 74 -24.87 -9.57 -20.69
CA GLY A 74 -24.94 -10.45 -21.86
C GLY A 74 -23.97 -10.09 -22.99
N HIS A 75 -23.05 -9.16 -22.79
CA HIS A 75 -22.01 -8.84 -23.76
C HIS A 75 -20.81 -9.77 -23.57
N GLN A 76 -20.13 -10.10 -24.66
CA GLN A 76 -18.86 -10.81 -24.57
C GLN A 76 -17.73 -9.76 -24.43
N ARG A 77 -16.70 -10.08 -23.64
CA ARG A 77 -15.58 -9.15 -23.33
C ARG A 77 -14.94 -8.52 -24.57
N HIS A 78 -14.74 -9.30 -25.64
CA HIS A 78 -14.17 -8.82 -26.89
C HIS A 78 -15.07 -7.86 -27.69
N GLN A 79 -16.36 -7.74 -27.34
CA GLN A 79 -17.33 -6.83 -27.96
C GLN A 79 -17.36 -5.47 -27.26
N VAL A 80 -16.75 -5.36 -26.09
CA VAL A 80 -16.68 -4.11 -25.34
C VAL A 80 -15.57 -3.26 -25.95
N ALA A 81 -15.96 -2.18 -26.60
CA ALA A 81 -15.01 -1.22 -27.17
C ALA A 81 -14.40 -0.35 -26.06
N LEU A 82 -13.36 -0.88 -25.43
CA LEU A 82 -12.63 -0.22 -24.33
C LEU A 82 -11.16 -0.06 -24.74
N ASP A 83 -10.78 1.18 -24.94
CA ASP A 83 -9.38 1.56 -25.19
C ASP A 83 -8.68 1.79 -23.85
N TYR A 84 -7.61 1.02 -23.58
CA TYR A 84 -6.90 1.05 -22.29
C TYR A 84 -6.19 2.38 -22.05
N ASP A 85 -5.57 2.96 -23.08
CA ASP A 85 -4.82 4.22 -22.92
C ASP A 85 -5.80 5.37 -22.61
N THR A 86 -6.99 5.35 -23.24
CA THR A 86 -8.06 6.30 -22.92
C THR A 86 -8.57 6.12 -21.48
N LEU A 87 -8.69 4.87 -21.02
CA LEU A 87 -9.08 4.58 -19.63
C LEU A 87 -8.04 5.13 -18.65
N VAL A 88 -6.76 4.84 -18.88
CA VAL A 88 -5.66 5.33 -18.04
C VAL A 88 -5.65 6.86 -18.01
N THR A 89 -5.76 7.50 -19.17
CA THR A 89 -5.80 8.98 -19.25
C THR A 89 -6.97 9.56 -18.45
N PHE A 90 -8.16 8.96 -18.56
CA PHE A 90 -9.32 9.42 -17.80
C PHE A 90 -9.14 9.25 -16.30
N PHE A 91 -8.57 8.11 -15.87
CA PHE A 91 -8.28 7.85 -14.46
C PHE A 91 -7.28 8.88 -13.91
N GLU A 92 -6.17 9.09 -14.61
CA GLU A 92 -5.11 10.01 -14.19
C GLU A 92 -5.57 11.47 -14.16
N ASP A 93 -6.37 11.91 -15.11
CA ASP A 93 -6.97 13.25 -15.08
C ASP A 93 -7.81 13.52 -13.82
N ARG A 94 -8.39 12.48 -13.24
CA ARG A 94 -9.15 12.60 -11.99
C ARG A 94 -8.26 12.44 -10.77
N TYR A 95 -7.34 11.49 -10.82
CA TYR A 95 -6.51 11.14 -9.67
C TYR A 95 -5.40 12.16 -9.44
N THR A 96 -4.53 12.36 -10.41
CA THR A 96 -3.41 13.31 -10.33
C THR A 96 -3.80 14.70 -10.81
N GLY A 97 -4.60 14.78 -11.87
CA GLY A 97 -4.96 16.02 -12.53
C GLY A 97 -3.74 16.74 -13.14
N GLN A 98 -3.95 17.97 -13.55
CA GLN A 98 -2.85 18.82 -14.01
C GLN A 98 -2.12 19.44 -12.81
N ASN A 99 -0.80 19.27 -12.76
CA ASN A 99 0.03 19.80 -11.65
C ASN A 99 -0.47 19.39 -10.25
N TRP A 100 -0.89 18.15 -10.09
CA TRP A 100 -1.38 17.58 -8.85
C TRP A 100 -2.70 18.17 -8.33
N SER A 101 -3.52 18.75 -9.22
CA SER A 101 -4.82 19.34 -8.88
C SER A 101 -5.97 18.33 -8.78
N GLY A 102 -5.69 17.05 -8.98
CA GLY A 102 -6.64 15.96 -8.88
C GLY A 102 -6.95 15.55 -7.43
N TYR A 103 -7.65 14.43 -7.25
CA TYR A 103 -8.06 13.93 -5.94
C TYR A 103 -6.92 13.67 -4.98
N ILE A 104 -5.72 13.40 -5.47
CA ILE A 104 -4.51 13.15 -4.69
C ILE A 104 -4.14 14.33 -3.76
N GLN A 105 -4.46 15.56 -4.15
CA GLN A 105 -4.13 16.75 -3.34
C GLN A 105 -4.87 16.78 -2.01
N ASP A 106 -6.09 16.21 -1.96
CA ASP A 106 -6.99 16.28 -0.81
C ASP A 106 -6.91 15.03 0.09
N GLU A 107 -6.00 14.09 -0.20
CA GLU A 107 -5.82 12.88 0.61
C GLU A 107 -5.39 13.23 2.03
N PRO A 108 -6.11 12.79 3.09
CA PRO A 108 -5.63 12.97 4.44
C PRO A 108 -4.31 12.23 4.67
N LEU A 109 -3.32 12.91 5.26
CA LEU A 109 -2.11 12.26 5.76
C LEU A 109 -2.41 11.57 7.09
N LEU A 110 -2.06 10.30 7.20
CA LEU A 110 -2.30 9.49 8.40
C LEU A 110 -1.19 9.68 9.45
N VAL A 111 -0.02 10.11 9.00
CA VAL A 111 1.16 10.44 9.82
C VAL A 111 1.77 11.77 9.37
N ASP A 112 2.69 12.29 10.14
CA ASP A 112 3.39 13.55 9.90
C ASP A 112 4.92 13.36 9.95
N LEU A 113 5.68 14.42 9.74
CA LEU A 113 7.14 14.40 9.76
C LEU A 113 7.70 13.93 11.12
N ASP A 114 7.09 14.34 12.23
CA ASP A 114 7.55 14.01 13.58
C ASP A 114 7.46 12.50 13.84
N TYR A 115 6.47 11.81 13.24
CA TYR A 115 6.35 10.37 13.30
C TYR A 115 7.63 9.67 12.81
N PHE A 116 8.19 10.08 11.67
CA PHE A 116 9.41 9.50 11.11
C PHE A 116 10.67 9.92 11.89
N GLN A 117 10.67 11.13 12.45
CA GLN A 117 11.77 11.60 13.30
C GLN A 117 11.91 10.74 14.57
N ALA A 118 10.81 10.23 15.10
CA ALA A 118 10.84 9.30 16.24
C ALA A 118 11.62 8.02 15.93
N PHE A 119 11.45 7.43 14.73
CA PHE A 119 12.23 6.26 14.29
C PHE A 119 13.71 6.61 14.14
N SER A 120 14.04 7.74 13.51
CA SER A 120 15.42 8.21 13.38
C SER A 120 16.10 8.40 14.74
N THR A 121 15.39 8.99 15.69
CA THR A 121 15.88 9.22 17.07
C THR A 121 16.14 7.89 17.79
N ALA A 122 15.33 6.87 17.52
CA ALA A 122 15.48 5.52 18.08
C ALA A 122 16.53 4.66 17.34
N ALA A 123 17.33 5.24 16.44
CA ALA A 123 18.29 4.53 15.59
C ALA A 123 17.63 3.40 14.76
N ILE A 124 16.43 3.63 14.24
CA ILE A 124 15.72 2.74 13.33
C ILE A 124 15.77 3.37 11.93
N ALA A 125 16.34 2.66 10.97
CA ALA A 125 16.28 3.07 9.57
C ALA A 125 14.85 2.91 9.03
N TRP A 126 14.42 3.80 8.16
CA TRP A 126 13.08 3.72 7.59
C TRP A 126 13.07 4.13 6.11
N GLY A 127 12.03 3.69 5.41
CA GLY A 127 11.81 3.96 4.00
C GLY A 127 10.45 3.47 3.54
N PHE A 128 10.22 3.50 2.24
CA PHE A 128 8.93 3.19 1.63
C PHE A 128 9.07 2.15 0.53
N VAL A 129 8.11 1.21 0.48
CA VAL A 129 7.98 0.20 -0.57
C VAL A 129 6.51 0.17 -0.97
N SER A 130 6.18 0.74 -2.12
CA SER A 130 4.80 0.98 -2.52
C SER A 130 4.49 0.51 -3.94
N GLY A 131 3.24 0.13 -4.17
CA GLY A 131 2.69 -0.09 -5.49
C GLY A 131 2.27 1.19 -6.22
N ALA A 132 2.42 2.36 -5.59
CA ALA A 132 2.17 3.64 -6.23
C ALA A 132 3.26 3.96 -7.27
N THR A 133 2.91 4.71 -8.31
CA THR A 133 3.89 5.26 -9.26
C THR A 133 4.87 6.17 -8.54
N ARG A 134 6.11 6.23 -9.04
CA ARG A 134 7.16 7.07 -8.45
C ARG A 134 6.71 8.52 -8.28
N ASP A 135 6.11 9.09 -9.30
CA ASP A 135 5.68 10.49 -9.27
C ASP A 135 4.62 10.75 -8.20
N SER A 136 3.61 9.88 -8.09
CA SER A 136 2.57 9.94 -7.07
C SER A 136 3.14 9.78 -5.64
N ALA A 137 4.03 8.79 -5.45
CA ALA A 137 4.69 8.57 -4.17
C ALA A 137 5.56 9.76 -3.77
N GLU A 138 6.37 10.29 -4.69
CA GLU A 138 7.24 11.46 -4.43
C GLU A 138 6.44 12.73 -4.14
N TYR A 139 5.31 12.94 -4.82
CA TYR A 139 4.41 14.05 -4.50
C TYR A 139 3.99 14.02 -3.03
N VAL A 140 3.53 12.86 -2.56
CA VAL A 140 3.09 12.71 -1.16
C VAL A 140 4.26 12.84 -0.20
N LEU A 141 5.35 12.13 -0.44
CA LEU A 141 6.47 12.07 0.50
C LEU A 141 7.26 13.38 0.55
N LYS A 142 7.56 13.99 -0.61
CA LYS A 142 8.41 15.19 -0.69
C LYS A 142 7.60 16.48 -0.56
N GLN A 143 6.44 16.60 -1.24
CA GLN A 143 5.71 17.86 -1.25
C GLN A 143 4.74 17.97 -0.08
N ARG A 144 4.03 16.91 0.27
CA ARG A 144 3.02 16.96 1.33
C ARG A 144 3.59 16.64 2.71
N LEU A 145 4.41 15.59 2.86
CA LEU A 145 5.09 15.23 4.11
C LEU A 145 6.42 15.97 4.32
N GLN A 146 6.94 16.67 3.30
CA GLN A 146 8.19 17.45 3.36
C GLN A 146 9.42 16.59 3.73
N LEU A 147 9.44 15.32 3.33
CA LEU A 147 10.57 14.43 3.55
C LEU A 147 11.70 14.74 2.57
N HIS A 148 12.92 14.90 3.07
CA HIS A 148 14.11 15.12 2.25
C HIS A 148 14.74 13.76 1.87
N HIS A 149 14.79 13.46 0.57
CA HIS A 149 15.43 12.25 0.02
C HIS A 149 15.01 10.93 0.71
N PRO A 150 13.70 10.65 0.85
CA PRO A 150 13.27 9.39 1.45
C PRO A 150 13.74 8.20 0.62
N LEU A 151 14.17 7.11 1.27
CA LEU A 151 14.37 5.84 0.59
C LEU A 151 13.00 5.37 0.08
N LEU A 152 12.88 5.15 -1.22
CA LEU A 152 11.64 4.77 -1.89
C LEU A 152 11.90 3.71 -2.94
N ILE A 153 11.17 2.61 -2.85
CA ILE A 153 10.98 1.63 -3.92
C ILE A 153 9.54 1.79 -4.39
N ALA A 154 9.38 2.30 -5.59
CA ALA A 154 8.08 2.55 -6.23
C ALA A 154 7.69 1.41 -7.19
N MET A 155 6.52 1.53 -7.82
CA MET A 155 5.98 0.51 -8.72
C MET A 155 6.95 0.14 -9.87
N GLU A 156 7.71 1.11 -10.36
CA GLU A 156 8.62 0.95 -11.50
C GLU A 156 9.95 0.27 -11.15
N ASP A 157 10.29 0.20 -9.85
CA ASP A 157 11.62 -0.25 -9.39
C ASP A 157 11.70 -1.77 -9.16
N ALA A 158 10.56 -2.43 -8.97
CA ALA A 158 10.53 -3.85 -8.64
C ALA A 158 9.20 -4.50 -9.05
N PRO A 159 9.16 -5.84 -9.20
CA PRO A 159 7.91 -6.55 -9.40
C PRO A 159 6.92 -6.27 -8.27
N GLY A 160 5.63 -6.17 -8.61
CA GLY A 160 4.56 -5.85 -7.67
C GLY A 160 4.42 -6.88 -6.55
N LYS A 161 3.94 -6.42 -5.39
CA LYS A 161 3.57 -7.27 -4.24
C LYS A 161 2.56 -8.35 -4.67
N PRO A 162 2.67 -9.58 -4.19
CA PRO A 162 3.47 -10.07 -3.05
C PRO A 162 4.91 -10.49 -3.38
N ASN A 163 5.50 -10.06 -4.51
CA ASN A 163 6.91 -10.33 -4.79
C ASN A 163 7.79 -9.58 -3.76
N PRO A 164 8.75 -10.25 -3.08
CA PRO A 164 9.52 -9.64 -2.02
C PRO A 164 10.68 -8.77 -2.51
N GLN A 165 10.95 -8.75 -3.81
CA GLN A 165 12.14 -8.11 -4.37
C GLN A 165 12.25 -6.63 -4.00
N GLY A 166 11.14 -5.87 -4.04
CA GLY A 166 11.13 -4.46 -3.65
C GLY A 166 11.50 -4.25 -2.19
N LEU A 167 10.94 -5.05 -1.28
CA LEU A 167 11.24 -4.98 0.16
C LEU A 167 12.69 -5.38 0.46
N ILE A 168 13.20 -6.43 -0.18
CA ILE A 168 14.59 -6.87 -0.06
C ILE A 168 15.54 -5.79 -0.60
N CYS A 169 15.20 -5.13 -1.71
CA CYS A 169 15.98 -4.03 -2.27
C CYS A 169 16.07 -2.86 -1.31
N ALA A 170 14.94 -2.44 -0.72
CA ALA A 170 14.89 -1.39 0.30
C ALA A 170 15.77 -1.74 1.51
N TYR A 171 15.68 -2.97 2.00
CA TYR A 171 16.51 -3.44 3.13
C TYR A 171 18.00 -3.35 2.82
N ARG A 172 18.43 -3.86 1.66
CA ARG A 172 19.86 -3.83 1.25
C ARG A 172 20.38 -2.41 1.05
N GLN A 173 19.53 -1.48 0.59
CA GLN A 173 19.91 -0.07 0.48
C GLN A 173 20.06 0.59 1.86
N ALA A 174 19.18 0.27 2.81
CA ALA A 174 19.22 0.82 4.16
C ALA A 174 20.36 0.23 5.01
N ILE A 175 20.64 -1.08 4.83
CA ILE A 175 21.63 -1.86 5.60
C ILE A 175 22.49 -2.69 4.64
N PRO A 176 23.50 -2.09 4.01
CA PRO A 176 24.33 -2.79 3.01
C PRO A 176 25.09 -3.99 3.57
N ASP A 177 25.66 -3.86 4.79
CA ASP A 177 26.61 -4.80 5.39
C ASP A 177 26.13 -5.37 6.74
N GLY A 178 24.84 -5.24 7.04
CA GLY A 178 24.30 -5.63 8.35
C GLY A 178 23.19 -6.65 8.28
N ASP A 179 22.90 -7.26 9.45
CA ASP A 179 21.70 -8.05 9.68
C ASP A 179 20.98 -7.49 10.92
N VAL A 180 19.85 -6.81 10.66
CA VAL A 180 19.00 -6.22 11.70
C VAL A 180 17.55 -6.66 11.49
N PRO A 181 16.69 -6.64 12.52
CA PRO A 181 15.26 -6.90 12.35
C PRO A 181 14.64 -5.94 11.34
N VAL A 182 13.78 -6.48 10.50
CA VAL A 182 13.08 -5.73 9.44
C VAL A 182 11.58 -5.79 9.70
N PHE A 183 10.96 -4.64 9.77
CA PHE A 183 9.51 -4.48 9.87
C PHE A 183 8.97 -3.94 8.55
N TYR A 184 7.84 -4.47 8.12
CA TYR A 184 7.09 -3.92 7.00
C TYR A 184 5.66 -3.62 7.43
N VAL A 185 5.27 -2.37 7.29
CA VAL A 185 3.94 -1.86 7.63
C VAL A 185 3.11 -1.80 6.36
N GLY A 186 2.00 -2.50 6.33
CA GLY A 186 1.10 -2.54 5.17
C GLY A 186 -0.35 -2.79 5.58
N ASP A 187 -1.28 -2.48 4.69
CA ASP A 187 -2.71 -2.60 4.93
C ASP A 187 -3.37 -3.74 4.15
N THR A 188 -2.65 -4.38 3.23
CA THR A 188 -3.20 -5.41 2.35
C THR A 188 -2.69 -6.82 2.65
N VAL A 189 -3.43 -7.82 2.19
CA VAL A 189 -2.98 -9.23 2.19
C VAL A 189 -1.66 -9.38 1.42
N ALA A 190 -1.51 -8.67 0.30
CA ALA A 190 -0.31 -8.71 -0.53
C ALA A 190 0.93 -8.17 0.22
N ASP A 191 0.78 -7.17 1.09
CA ASP A 191 1.85 -6.67 1.94
C ASP A 191 2.34 -7.74 2.90
N MET A 192 1.42 -8.40 3.59
CA MET A 192 1.76 -9.44 4.56
C MET A 192 2.42 -10.64 3.87
N GLN A 193 1.91 -11.05 2.72
CA GLN A 193 2.52 -12.10 1.90
C GLN A 193 3.91 -11.71 1.39
N THR A 194 4.15 -10.42 1.09
CA THR A 194 5.49 -9.92 0.73
C THR A 194 6.50 -10.20 1.84
N VAL A 195 6.11 -9.99 3.11
CA VAL A 195 6.96 -10.31 4.26
C VAL A 195 7.22 -11.80 4.39
N VAL A 196 6.18 -12.63 4.24
CA VAL A 196 6.33 -14.10 4.27
C VAL A 196 7.30 -14.56 3.19
N ASN A 197 7.15 -14.03 1.98
CA ASN A 197 8.04 -14.36 0.86
C ASN A 197 9.48 -13.84 1.07
N ALA A 198 9.65 -12.68 1.72
CA ALA A 198 10.97 -12.17 2.08
C ALA A 198 11.68 -13.07 3.12
N ARG A 199 10.96 -13.63 4.11
CA ARG A 199 11.49 -14.61 5.07
C ARG A 199 12.06 -15.84 4.39
N HIS A 200 11.42 -16.31 3.32
CA HIS A 200 11.90 -17.46 2.55
C HIS A 200 13.10 -17.13 1.65
N ALA A 201 13.20 -15.88 1.19
CA ALA A 201 14.23 -15.47 0.22
C ALA A 201 15.53 -15.00 0.87
N VAL A 202 15.48 -14.41 2.06
CA VAL A 202 16.64 -13.83 2.75
C VAL A 202 16.60 -14.20 4.23
N PRO A 203 17.66 -14.86 4.76
CA PRO A 203 17.75 -15.24 6.16
C PRO A 203 17.96 -13.99 7.04
N SER A 204 16.89 -13.37 7.47
CA SER A 204 16.84 -12.26 8.41
C SER A 204 15.52 -12.30 9.19
N ARG A 205 15.40 -11.46 10.22
CA ARG A 205 14.19 -11.41 11.06
C ARG A 205 13.18 -10.42 10.45
N TRP A 206 12.17 -10.93 9.74
CA TRP A 206 11.14 -10.15 9.08
C TRP A 206 9.83 -10.18 9.84
N TYR A 207 9.24 -9.02 10.07
CA TYR A 207 7.99 -8.83 10.81
C TYR A 207 6.99 -8.05 9.95
N GLY A 208 5.80 -8.62 9.72
CA GLY A 208 4.69 -7.94 9.05
C GLY A 208 3.80 -7.25 10.08
N LEU A 209 3.64 -5.95 9.97
CA LEU A 209 2.74 -5.16 10.80
C LEU A 209 1.55 -4.71 9.96
N GLY A 210 0.40 -5.33 10.20
CA GLY A 210 -0.82 -5.00 9.50
C GLY A 210 -1.47 -3.73 10.07
N VAL A 211 -1.99 -2.86 9.22
CA VAL A 211 -2.78 -1.69 9.61
C VAL A 211 -4.17 -1.80 9.01
N ILE A 212 -5.20 -1.46 9.76
CA ILE A 212 -6.57 -1.38 9.24
C ILE A 212 -6.77 0.00 8.63
N PRO A 213 -6.93 0.11 7.29
CA PRO A 213 -7.03 1.41 6.65
C PRO A 213 -8.33 2.13 7.00
N PRO A 214 -8.35 3.48 6.95
CA PRO A 214 -9.49 4.29 7.42
C PRO A 214 -10.83 4.00 6.75
N HIS A 215 -10.82 3.51 5.50
CA HIS A 215 -12.06 3.23 4.76
C HIS A 215 -12.82 2.00 5.26
N VAL A 216 -12.16 1.10 6.02
CA VAL A 216 -12.80 -0.10 6.56
C VAL A 216 -13.78 0.29 7.65
N GLN A 217 -15.05 -0.09 7.45
CA GLN A 217 -16.12 0.24 8.39
C GLN A 217 -15.90 -0.45 9.75
N PRO A 218 -16.32 0.15 10.86
CA PRO A 218 -16.09 -0.42 12.21
C PRO A 218 -16.56 -1.87 12.35
N ALA A 219 -17.67 -2.24 11.73
CA ALA A 219 -18.20 -3.61 11.78
C ALA A 219 -17.31 -4.64 11.06
N ASP A 220 -16.55 -4.21 10.05
CA ASP A 220 -15.73 -5.09 9.22
C ASP A 220 -14.27 -5.16 9.71
N ARG A 221 -13.84 -4.24 10.60
CA ARG A 221 -12.45 -4.18 11.10
C ARG A 221 -11.93 -5.48 11.73
N PRO A 222 -12.69 -6.18 12.58
CA PRO A 222 -12.22 -7.45 13.13
C PRO A 222 -11.91 -8.48 12.03
N HIS A 223 -12.82 -8.63 11.07
CA HIS A 223 -12.63 -9.55 9.96
C HIS A 223 -11.46 -9.15 9.06
N TYR A 224 -11.29 -7.84 8.83
CA TYR A 224 -10.14 -7.33 8.07
C TYR A 224 -8.83 -7.67 8.77
N GLY A 225 -8.74 -7.44 10.08
CA GLY A 225 -7.58 -7.80 10.89
C GLY A 225 -7.26 -9.29 10.87
N ASP A 226 -8.29 -10.15 10.92
CA ASP A 226 -8.10 -11.61 10.83
C ASP A 226 -7.56 -12.04 9.47
N ARG A 227 -7.96 -11.38 8.38
CA ARG A 227 -7.38 -11.61 7.05
C ARG A 227 -5.90 -11.24 6.99
N LEU A 228 -5.49 -10.11 7.58
CA LEU A 228 -4.08 -9.72 7.63
C LEU A 228 -3.26 -10.72 8.48
N ARG A 229 -3.79 -11.20 9.61
CA ARG A 229 -3.14 -12.24 10.43
C ARG A 229 -3.00 -13.55 9.66
N ALA A 230 -4.05 -13.99 8.99
CA ALA A 230 -4.03 -15.20 8.15
C ALA A 230 -3.03 -15.09 6.99
N ALA A 231 -2.77 -13.88 6.49
CA ALA A 231 -1.78 -13.60 5.45
C ALA A 231 -0.34 -13.49 5.96
N GLY A 232 -0.09 -13.57 7.27
CA GLY A 232 1.23 -13.59 7.88
C GLY A 232 1.63 -12.35 8.67
N ALA A 233 0.67 -11.45 9.00
CA ALA A 233 0.93 -10.35 9.91
C ALA A 233 1.36 -10.87 11.29
N THR A 234 2.45 -10.33 11.81
CA THR A 234 2.93 -10.59 13.17
C THR A 234 2.02 -9.90 14.20
N ALA A 235 1.59 -8.68 13.89
CA ALA A 235 0.64 -7.91 14.68
C ALA A 235 -0.24 -7.07 13.75
N VAL A 236 -1.44 -6.68 14.22
CA VAL A 236 -2.38 -5.82 13.49
C VAL A 236 -2.80 -4.65 14.37
N PHE A 237 -2.79 -3.45 13.81
CA PHE A 237 -3.04 -2.18 14.47
C PHE A 237 -4.22 -1.44 13.84
N GLU A 238 -4.92 -0.64 14.63
CA GLU A 238 -6.04 0.18 14.16
C GLU A 238 -5.58 1.41 13.37
N SER A 239 -4.35 1.88 13.60
CA SER A 239 -3.78 3.06 12.95
C SER A 239 -2.26 2.91 12.80
N THR A 240 -1.71 3.49 11.74
CA THR A 240 -0.25 3.60 11.56
C THR A 240 0.40 4.35 12.73
N ARG A 241 -0.29 5.31 13.35
CA ARG A 241 0.21 6.06 14.51
C ARG A 241 0.44 5.19 15.76
N ASP A 242 -0.22 4.03 15.84
CA ASP A 242 -0.02 3.08 16.94
C ASP A 242 1.33 2.36 16.83
N ILE A 243 1.93 2.34 15.63
CA ILE A 243 3.22 1.69 15.38
C ILE A 243 4.34 2.68 15.70
N THR A 244 4.90 2.55 16.89
CA THR A 244 5.98 3.40 17.41
C THR A 244 7.27 2.59 17.60
N PRO A 245 8.45 3.25 17.79
CA PRO A 245 9.67 2.54 18.16
C PRO A 245 9.51 1.58 19.35
N ALA A 246 8.74 1.98 20.37
CA ALA A 246 8.48 1.15 21.54
C ALA A 246 7.65 -0.11 21.20
N VAL A 247 6.72 0.00 20.26
CA VAL A 247 5.94 -1.15 19.77
C VAL A 247 6.84 -2.13 19.02
N LEU A 248 7.79 -1.63 18.22
CA LEU A 248 8.76 -2.53 17.56
C LEU A 248 9.60 -3.30 18.58
N ASP A 249 10.01 -2.64 19.67
CA ASP A 249 10.74 -3.30 20.76
C ASP A 249 9.89 -4.38 21.45
N ALA A 250 8.61 -4.12 21.68
CA ALA A 250 7.69 -5.10 22.25
C ALA A 250 7.53 -6.34 21.34
N VAL A 251 7.35 -6.14 20.03
CA VAL A 251 7.26 -7.24 19.05
C VAL A 251 8.53 -8.09 19.02
N LEU A 252 9.72 -7.45 19.15
CA LEU A 252 10.98 -8.19 19.25
C LEU A 252 11.10 -9.00 20.54
N GLY A 253 10.62 -8.43 21.66
CA GLY A 253 10.65 -9.10 22.97
C GLY A 253 9.73 -10.33 23.04
N GLU A 254 8.54 -10.25 22.47
CA GLU A 254 7.60 -11.36 22.38
C GLU A 254 8.13 -12.51 21.51
N SER A 255 8.81 -12.17 20.41
CA SER A 255 9.40 -13.18 19.50
C SER A 255 10.59 -13.93 20.11
N ALA A 256 11.35 -13.28 21.01
CA ALA A 256 12.50 -13.91 21.69
C ALA A 256 12.10 -14.87 22.84
N GLY A 257 10.85 -14.84 23.28
CA GLY A 257 10.33 -15.72 24.33
C GLY A 257 9.70 -17.04 23.83
N HIS A 258 9.70 -17.28 22.51
CA HIS A 258 9.10 -18.46 21.88
C HIS A 258 10.12 -19.36 21.17
N ASP A 259 11.41 -19.02 21.21
CA ASP A 259 12.55 -19.85 20.78
C ASP A 259 13.16 -20.56 22.01
#